data_e381d2e8c61fcde2c3a19899b9055eeb
#
_entry.id   e381d2e8c61fcde2c3a19899b9055eeb
#
_cell.length_a   1.000
_cell.length_b   1.000
_cell.length_c   1.000
_cell.angle_alpha   90.00
_cell.angle_beta   90.00
_cell.angle_gamma   90.00
#
_symmetry.space_group_name_H-M   'P 1'
#
loop_
_entity.id
_entity.type
_entity.pdbx_description
1 polymer ?
#
loop_
_entity_poly.entity_id
_entity_poly.type
_entity_poly.pdbx_seq_one_letter_code
_entity_poly.pdbx_strand_id
1 'polypeptide(L)'
;MSQAGIILCVDDDSTVLAALRSVLSSHFGSEMEFEFAESGDEALEIDAELRAQGRELGLVISDFMMPGLRGDELLVRLHATSPNTVKILLTGQSDLTGVKRAINDANLYRFLEKPFLNEDIVLTVRAAIKSYRQERDLIRQNEELRRLNAELEDIVQARTLELVEKNRELEQLSVTDKLTGLANRRKLDQVLEEEFIRARRYDVEFSVAIMDIDHFKVDNDSHGHATGDVVLEAMARILRQQTRDADVLARWGGEEFVVLCRHAGLQRCMATAEKIREAIAAHAFTGVGQVTASFGVAACRKDDSIASLMARADAALYRAKAGGRNRVEVGDEHG
;
A
#
# COMPACT_ATOMS: atom_id res chain seq x y z
N MET A 1 -16.43 31.81 -11.57
CA MET A 1 -16.11 33.25 -11.42
C MET A 1 -15.65 33.42 -9.99
N SER A 2 -14.44 33.91 -9.75
CA SER A 2 -13.97 34.19 -8.38
C SER A 2 -14.84 35.31 -7.81
N GLN A 3 -15.59 35.02 -6.73
CA GLN A 3 -16.29 36.09 -6.03
C GLN A 3 -15.27 37.11 -5.57
N ALA A 4 -15.51 38.40 -5.89
CA ALA A 4 -14.65 39.49 -5.41
C ALA A 4 -14.69 39.46 -3.87
N GLY A 5 -13.53 39.56 -3.24
CA GLY A 5 -13.48 39.64 -1.78
C GLY A 5 -14.06 40.98 -1.33
N ILE A 6 -14.59 41.01 -0.11
CA ILE A 6 -15.23 42.23 0.47
C ILE A 6 -14.27 42.83 1.45
N ILE A 7 -14.15 44.16 1.38
CA ILE A 7 -13.42 45.02 2.34
C ILE A 7 -14.45 45.78 3.17
N LEU A 8 -14.46 45.55 4.47
CA LEU A 8 -15.28 46.31 5.42
C LEU A 8 -14.42 47.39 6.08
N CYS A 9 -14.83 48.67 5.96
CA CYS A 9 -14.23 49.79 6.63
C CYS A 9 -15.12 50.27 7.76
N VAL A 10 -14.57 50.40 8.97
CA VAL A 10 -15.32 50.80 10.18
C VAL A 10 -14.65 51.98 10.86
N ASP A 11 -15.37 53.07 10.99
CA ASP A 11 -14.90 54.30 11.67
C ASP A 11 -16.14 55.15 12.05
N ASP A 12 -16.19 55.72 13.24
CA ASP A 12 -17.32 56.57 13.66
C ASP A 12 -17.28 58.00 13.06
N ASP A 13 -16.16 58.37 12.42
CA ASP A 13 -16.03 59.58 11.64
C ASP A 13 -16.37 59.34 10.17
N SER A 14 -17.53 59.83 9.74
CA SER A 14 -17.99 59.72 8.34
C SER A 14 -17.03 60.39 7.34
N THR A 15 -16.22 61.36 7.77
CA THR A 15 -15.20 62.00 6.94
C THR A 15 -14.07 61.03 6.63
N VAL A 16 -13.64 60.26 7.62
CA VAL A 16 -12.63 59.21 7.45
C VAL A 16 -13.16 58.11 6.54
N LEU A 17 -14.40 57.66 6.73
CA LEU A 17 -15.03 56.68 5.85
C LEU A 17 -15.13 57.15 4.40
N ALA A 18 -15.51 58.41 4.18
CA ALA A 18 -15.54 59.01 2.84
C ALA A 18 -14.15 59.08 2.18
N ALA A 19 -13.11 59.41 2.96
CA ALA A 19 -11.73 59.41 2.48
C ALA A 19 -11.25 57.97 2.14
N LEU A 20 -11.48 56.98 3.01
CA LEU A 20 -11.16 55.59 2.75
C LEU A 20 -11.90 55.06 1.51
N ARG A 21 -13.19 55.35 1.39
CA ARG A 21 -14.01 55.01 0.20
C ARG A 21 -13.38 55.56 -1.07
N SER A 22 -13.02 56.83 -1.10
CA SER A 22 -12.43 57.46 -2.29
C SER A 22 -11.07 56.81 -2.67
N VAL A 23 -10.19 56.65 -1.69
CA VAL A 23 -8.84 56.10 -1.92
C VAL A 23 -8.91 54.63 -2.31
N LEU A 24 -9.63 53.80 -1.57
CA LEU A 24 -9.66 52.37 -1.79
C LEU A 24 -10.43 51.99 -3.05
N SER A 25 -11.57 52.64 -3.32
CA SER A 25 -12.33 52.34 -4.56
C SER A 25 -11.54 52.75 -5.81
N SER A 26 -10.74 53.81 -5.79
CA SER A 26 -9.91 54.20 -6.94
C SER A 26 -8.79 53.17 -7.24
N HIS A 27 -8.29 52.47 -6.23
CA HIS A 27 -7.16 51.54 -6.38
C HIS A 27 -7.60 50.05 -6.50
N PHE A 28 -8.71 49.67 -5.90
CA PHE A 28 -9.14 48.30 -5.76
C PHE A 28 -10.58 48.03 -6.21
N GLY A 29 -11.33 49.04 -6.69
CA GLY A 29 -12.73 48.92 -7.04
C GLY A 29 -13.04 47.92 -8.18
N SER A 30 -12.05 47.53 -8.99
CA SER A 30 -12.17 46.51 -9.98
C SER A 30 -11.99 45.05 -9.44
N GLU A 31 -11.43 44.93 -8.25
CA GLU A 31 -11.01 43.65 -7.67
C GLU A 31 -11.74 43.26 -6.39
N MET A 32 -12.25 44.26 -5.64
CA MET A 32 -12.86 44.13 -4.33
C MET A 32 -14.17 44.90 -4.26
N GLU A 33 -15.11 44.37 -3.49
CA GLU A 33 -16.31 45.11 -3.09
C GLU A 33 -16.06 45.79 -1.73
N PHE A 34 -16.81 46.85 -1.44
CA PHE A 34 -16.61 47.65 -0.24
C PHE A 34 -17.90 47.78 0.52
N GLU A 35 -17.83 47.49 1.83
CA GLU A 35 -18.86 47.82 2.82
C GLU A 35 -18.33 48.82 3.84
N PHE A 36 -19.20 49.61 4.42
CA PHE A 36 -18.82 50.67 5.34
C PHE A 36 -19.78 50.67 6.54
N ALA A 37 -19.22 50.74 7.74
CA ALA A 37 -19.95 50.79 8.97
C ALA A 37 -19.48 51.99 9.83
N GLU A 38 -20.44 52.67 10.48
CA GLU A 38 -20.17 53.79 11.38
C GLU A 38 -19.98 53.37 12.84
N SER A 39 -20.13 52.06 13.13
CA SER A 39 -19.93 51.47 14.45
C SER A 39 -19.48 50.03 14.39
N GLY A 40 -18.92 49.51 15.52
CA GLY A 40 -18.57 48.09 15.65
C GLY A 40 -19.76 47.15 15.63
N ASP A 41 -20.91 47.57 16.15
CA ASP A 41 -22.11 46.73 16.14
C ASP A 41 -22.68 46.57 14.71
N GLU A 42 -22.76 47.68 13.95
CA GLU A 42 -23.12 47.67 12.53
C GLU A 42 -22.19 46.77 11.69
N ALA A 43 -20.88 46.85 11.99
CA ALA A 43 -19.90 46.00 11.33
C ALA A 43 -20.14 44.49 11.57
N LEU A 44 -20.59 44.11 12.78
CA LEU A 44 -20.96 42.70 13.09
C LEU A 44 -22.25 42.31 12.40
N GLU A 45 -23.24 43.20 12.25
CA GLU A 45 -24.45 42.93 11.48
C GLU A 45 -24.16 42.68 10.01
N ILE A 46 -23.30 43.52 9.39
CA ILE A 46 -22.82 43.34 8.00
C ILE A 46 -22.13 42.00 7.85
N ASP A 47 -21.21 41.61 8.76
CA ASP A 47 -20.55 40.27 8.70
C ASP A 47 -21.54 39.13 8.79
N ALA A 48 -22.53 39.26 9.66
CA ALA A 48 -23.60 38.23 9.81
C ALA A 48 -24.45 38.10 8.54
N GLU A 49 -24.82 39.22 7.90
CA GLU A 49 -25.57 39.23 6.65
C GLU A 49 -24.76 38.61 5.48
N LEU A 50 -23.49 38.97 5.35
CA LEU A 50 -22.62 38.43 4.34
C LEU A 50 -22.48 36.91 4.48
N ARG A 51 -22.26 36.41 5.70
CA ARG A 51 -22.20 34.95 5.98
C ARG A 51 -23.53 34.24 5.66
N ALA A 52 -24.67 34.87 5.98
CA ALA A 52 -25.96 34.29 5.62
C ALA A 52 -26.18 34.19 4.12
N GLN A 53 -25.56 35.07 3.32
CA GLN A 53 -25.56 35.02 1.86
C GLN A 53 -24.48 34.09 1.26
N GLY A 54 -23.68 33.39 2.10
CA GLY A 54 -22.54 32.58 1.65
C GLY A 54 -21.39 33.39 1.09
N ARG A 55 -21.30 34.68 1.47
CA ARG A 55 -20.22 35.60 1.06
C ARG A 55 -19.23 35.73 2.22
N GLU A 56 -17.96 35.87 1.91
CA GLU A 56 -16.88 35.97 2.89
C GLU A 56 -16.30 37.39 2.95
N LEU A 57 -16.10 37.86 4.18
CA LEU A 57 -15.36 39.09 4.44
C LEU A 57 -13.86 38.81 4.26
N GLY A 58 -13.24 39.46 3.26
CA GLY A 58 -11.82 39.27 2.95
C GLY A 58 -10.90 40.09 3.82
N LEU A 59 -11.29 41.35 4.10
CA LEU A 59 -10.50 42.31 4.83
C LEU A 59 -11.40 43.20 5.67
N VAL A 60 -11.00 43.51 6.91
CA VAL A 60 -11.59 44.56 7.75
C VAL A 60 -10.55 45.59 8.10
N ILE A 61 -10.92 46.86 7.98
CA ILE A 61 -10.15 48.01 8.39
C ILE A 61 -10.97 48.73 9.43
N SER A 62 -10.56 48.74 10.70
CA SER A 62 -11.34 49.29 11.78
C SER A 62 -10.54 50.42 12.49
N ASP A 63 -11.22 51.49 12.81
CA ASP A 63 -10.69 52.42 13.81
C ASP A 63 -10.64 51.72 15.18
N PHE A 64 -9.66 52.14 15.97
CA PHE A 64 -9.51 51.63 17.34
C PHE A 64 -10.50 52.28 18.31
N MET A 65 -10.68 53.62 18.25
CA MET A 65 -11.47 54.36 19.21
C MET A 65 -12.82 54.74 18.63
N MET A 66 -13.81 53.88 18.88
CA MET A 66 -15.19 54.12 18.47
C MET A 66 -16.12 54.09 19.70
N PRO A 67 -17.23 54.88 19.69
CA PRO A 67 -18.28 54.79 20.73
C PRO A 67 -18.87 53.37 20.79
N GLY A 68 -19.11 52.86 22.00
CA GLY A 68 -19.68 51.51 22.21
C GLY A 68 -18.62 50.42 22.05
N LEU A 69 -18.65 49.69 20.94
CA LEU A 69 -17.73 48.58 20.67
C LEU A 69 -16.42 49.09 20.05
N ARG A 70 -15.32 48.98 20.78
CA ARG A 70 -13.99 49.39 20.31
C ARG A 70 -13.47 48.47 19.21
N GLY A 71 -12.57 49.02 18.35
CA GLY A 71 -12.03 48.26 17.23
C GLY A 71 -11.27 46.99 17.60
N ASP A 72 -10.49 47.00 18.70
CA ASP A 72 -9.83 45.79 19.17
C ASP A 72 -10.80 44.69 19.59
N GLU A 73 -11.92 45.04 20.22
CA GLU A 73 -12.98 44.09 20.61
C GLU A 73 -13.80 43.62 19.41
N LEU A 74 -14.08 44.50 18.45
CA LEU A 74 -14.69 44.16 17.18
C LEU A 74 -13.88 43.10 16.43
N LEU A 75 -12.57 43.33 16.29
CA LEU A 75 -11.69 42.41 15.58
C LEU A 75 -11.59 41.04 16.24
N VAL A 76 -11.64 40.95 17.57
CA VAL A 76 -11.71 39.70 18.32
C VAL A 76 -13.02 38.94 18.03
N ARG A 77 -14.16 39.64 18.04
CA ARG A 77 -15.47 39.04 17.72
C ARG A 77 -15.54 38.54 16.27
N LEU A 78 -15.04 39.36 15.32
CA LEU A 78 -14.93 38.96 13.91
C LEU A 78 -13.98 37.81 13.71
N HIS A 79 -12.91 37.67 14.50
CA HIS A 79 -12.02 36.55 14.41
C HIS A 79 -12.71 35.22 14.82
N ALA A 80 -13.60 35.28 15.79
CA ALA A 80 -14.35 34.09 16.23
C ALA A 80 -15.36 33.59 15.17
N THR A 81 -15.94 34.48 14.36
CA THR A 81 -16.96 34.17 13.35
C THR A 81 -16.38 34.03 11.94
N SER A 82 -15.36 34.81 11.62
CA SER A 82 -14.72 34.92 10.31
C SER A 82 -13.18 34.92 10.47
N PRO A 83 -12.57 33.77 10.86
CA PRO A 83 -11.16 33.68 11.24
C PRO A 83 -10.20 34.03 10.09
N ASN A 84 -10.57 33.75 8.85
CA ASN A 84 -9.76 33.97 7.66
C ASN A 84 -9.78 35.43 7.16
N THR A 85 -10.62 36.29 7.74
CA THR A 85 -10.63 37.71 7.42
C THR A 85 -9.33 38.34 7.83
N VAL A 86 -8.67 39.09 6.94
CA VAL A 86 -7.47 39.86 7.26
C VAL A 86 -7.89 41.13 8.01
N LYS A 87 -7.20 41.46 9.08
CA LYS A 87 -7.59 42.51 10.04
C LYS A 87 -6.54 43.60 10.08
N ILE A 88 -6.96 44.85 9.81
CA ILE A 88 -6.15 46.07 9.92
C ILE A 88 -6.79 46.97 10.94
N LEU A 89 -5.99 47.53 11.87
CA LEU A 89 -6.43 48.43 12.90
C LEU A 89 -5.84 49.83 12.63
N LEU A 90 -6.68 50.84 12.63
CA LEU A 90 -6.23 52.25 12.58
C LEU A 90 -6.20 52.78 14.03
N THR A 91 -5.10 53.34 14.48
CA THR A 91 -4.89 53.73 15.89
C THR A 91 -4.22 55.05 16.06
N GLY A 92 -4.49 55.77 17.19
CA GLY A 92 -3.75 56.96 17.59
C GLY A 92 -2.49 56.61 18.40
N GLN A 93 -1.62 57.61 18.67
CA GLN A 93 -0.30 57.40 19.28
C GLN A 93 -0.27 56.80 20.70
N SER A 94 -1.40 56.63 21.39
CA SER A 94 -1.44 56.24 22.82
C SER A 94 -1.95 54.85 23.14
N ASP A 95 -2.31 53.99 22.14
CA ASP A 95 -3.16 52.80 22.36
C ASP A 95 -2.46 51.45 22.27
N LEU A 96 -1.20 51.40 22.73
CA LEU A 96 -0.36 50.16 22.68
C LEU A 96 -1.01 48.92 23.35
N THR A 97 -1.88 49.11 24.35
CA THR A 97 -2.51 47.99 25.06
C THR A 97 -3.57 47.31 24.21
N GLY A 98 -4.40 48.08 23.49
CA GLY A 98 -5.42 47.52 22.59
C GLY A 98 -4.81 46.87 21.35
N VAL A 99 -3.72 47.45 20.81
CA VAL A 99 -2.96 46.85 19.71
C VAL A 99 -2.40 45.48 20.10
N LYS A 100 -1.85 45.32 21.33
CA LYS A 100 -1.37 44.04 21.85
C LYS A 100 -2.49 43.00 21.93
N ARG A 101 -3.67 43.41 22.39
CA ARG A 101 -4.85 42.52 22.45
C ARG A 101 -5.29 42.09 21.05
N ALA A 102 -5.39 42.99 20.12
CA ALA A 102 -5.75 42.71 18.74
C ALA A 102 -4.74 41.74 18.05
N ILE A 103 -3.44 41.89 18.34
CA ILE A 103 -2.40 40.98 17.85
C ILE A 103 -2.61 39.54 18.39
N ASN A 104 -2.82 39.42 19.71
CA ASN A 104 -2.86 38.12 20.36
C ASN A 104 -4.18 37.39 20.14
N ASP A 105 -5.32 38.09 20.20
CA ASP A 105 -6.66 37.51 20.29
C ASP A 105 -7.44 37.58 18.97
N ALA A 106 -7.04 38.49 18.04
CA ALA A 106 -7.71 38.66 16.74
C ALA A 106 -6.86 38.26 15.54
N ASN A 107 -5.62 37.85 15.72
CA ASN A 107 -4.68 37.61 14.64
C ASN A 107 -4.54 38.83 13.72
N LEU A 108 -4.22 39.97 14.33
CA LEU A 108 -4.08 41.27 13.61
C LEU A 108 -3.00 41.16 12.55
N TYR A 109 -3.32 41.48 11.31
CA TYR A 109 -2.35 41.50 10.21
C TYR A 109 -1.43 42.68 10.32
N ARG A 110 -1.97 43.91 10.54
CA ARG A 110 -1.21 45.15 10.68
C ARG A 110 -2.03 46.21 11.41
N PHE A 111 -1.33 47.15 12.04
CA PHE A 111 -1.92 48.42 12.45
C PHE A 111 -1.29 49.57 11.71
N LEU A 112 -2.01 50.72 11.59
CA LEU A 112 -1.56 51.98 11.03
C LEU A 112 -1.85 53.10 12.01
N GLU A 113 -0.84 53.95 12.27
CA GLU A 113 -1.00 55.11 13.14
C GLU A 113 -1.65 56.28 12.37
N LYS A 114 -2.64 56.92 13.00
CA LYS A 114 -3.25 58.14 12.52
C LYS A 114 -2.41 59.36 13.01
N PRO A 115 -2.12 60.36 12.13
CA PRO A 115 -2.48 60.48 10.73
C PRO A 115 -1.55 59.65 9.82
N PHE A 116 -2.13 58.89 8.88
CA PHE A 116 -1.41 58.10 7.88
C PHE A 116 -1.50 58.75 6.48
N LEU A 117 -0.53 58.46 5.63
CA LEU A 117 -0.57 58.84 4.22
C LEU A 117 -1.43 57.90 3.40
N ASN A 118 -2.08 58.41 2.34
CA ASN A 118 -2.87 57.58 1.43
C ASN A 118 -2.05 56.44 0.82
N GLU A 119 -0.76 56.66 0.59
CA GLU A 119 0.14 55.62 0.07
C GLU A 119 0.32 54.43 1.06
N ASP A 120 0.41 54.74 2.36
CA ASP A 120 0.60 53.71 3.41
C ASP A 120 -0.61 52.81 3.52
N ILE A 121 -1.83 53.37 3.48
CA ILE A 121 -3.06 52.54 3.51
C ILE A 121 -3.19 51.72 2.23
N VAL A 122 -2.89 52.27 1.06
CA VAL A 122 -2.96 51.53 -0.22
C VAL A 122 -1.96 50.39 -0.26
N LEU A 123 -0.70 50.60 0.18
CA LEU A 123 0.32 49.58 0.24
C LEU A 123 -0.07 48.43 1.22
N THR A 124 -0.61 48.83 2.39
CA THR A 124 -1.04 47.90 3.42
C THR A 124 -2.22 47.05 2.94
N VAL A 125 -3.24 47.68 2.34
CA VAL A 125 -4.41 46.98 1.81
C VAL A 125 -4.02 46.03 0.64
N ARG A 126 -3.11 46.46 -0.24
CA ARG A 126 -2.60 45.63 -1.33
C ARG A 126 -1.90 44.38 -0.81
N ALA A 127 -1.05 44.53 0.23
CA ALA A 127 -0.39 43.38 0.86
C ALA A 127 -1.39 42.44 1.56
N ALA A 128 -2.39 43.01 2.23
CA ALA A 128 -3.46 42.26 2.88
C ALA A 128 -4.33 41.46 1.89
N ILE A 129 -4.73 42.09 0.77
CA ILE A 129 -5.46 41.39 -0.31
C ILE A 129 -4.64 40.21 -0.88
N LYS A 130 -3.34 40.42 -1.09
CA LYS A 130 -2.44 39.38 -1.55
C LYS A 130 -2.39 38.21 -0.56
N SER A 131 -2.23 38.48 0.73
CA SER A 131 -2.22 37.46 1.80
C SER A 131 -3.53 36.67 1.84
N TYR A 132 -4.67 37.35 1.80
CA TYR A 132 -5.99 36.74 1.75
C TYR A 132 -6.15 35.80 0.56
N ARG A 133 -5.75 36.23 -0.64
CA ARG A 133 -5.81 35.39 -1.86
C ARG A 133 -4.92 34.16 -1.75
N GLN A 134 -3.70 34.32 -1.26
CA GLN A 134 -2.76 33.20 -1.07
C GLN A 134 -3.30 32.15 -0.11
N GLU A 135 -3.89 32.59 1.01
CA GLU A 135 -4.47 31.67 1.99
C GLU A 135 -5.68 30.91 1.42
N ARG A 136 -6.57 31.59 0.70
CA ARG A 136 -7.70 30.93 0.01
C ARG A 136 -7.25 29.94 -1.04
N ASP A 137 -6.25 30.27 -1.84
CA ASP A 137 -5.71 29.35 -2.84
C ASP A 137 -5.09 28.12 -2.19
N LEU A 138 -4.39 28.29 -1.07
CA LEU A 138 -3.80 27.20 -0.31
C LEU A 138 -4.88 26.25 0.26
N ILE A 139 -5.93 26.81 0.84
CA ILE A 139 -7.06 26.02 1.35
C ILE A 139 -7.67 25.19 0.21
N ARG A 140 -7.99 25.83 -0.91
CA ARG A 140 -8.56 25.15 -2.09
C ARG A 140 -7.67 24.04 -2.62
N GLN A 141 -6.37 24.30 -2.74
CA GLN A 141 -5.40 23.27 -3.19
C GLN A 141 -5.31 22.11 -2.22
N ASN A 142 -5.36 22.35 -0.92
CA ASN A 142 -5.38 21.30 0.09
C ASN A 142 -6.63 20.41 0.00
N GLU A 143 -7.79 21.02 -0.22
CA GLU A 143 -9.05 20.28 -0.38
C GLU A 143 -9.01 19.41 -1.65
N GLU A 144 -8.53 19.96 -2.76
CA GLU A 144 -8.37 19.21 -4.02
C GLU A 144 -7.38 18.05 -3.88
N LEU A 145 -6.23 18.28 -3.23
CA LEU A 145 -5.25 17.24 -2.95
C LEU A 145 -5.82 16.12 -2.07
N ARG A 146 -6.59 16.46 -1.04
CA ARG A 146 -7.25 15.45 -0.19
C ARG A 146 -8.24 14.60 -0.98
N ARG A 147 -9.01 15.22 -1.86
CA ARG A 147 -9.95 14.51 -2.73
C ARG A 147 -9.22 13.56 -3.68
N LEU A 148 -8.18 14.06 -4.37
CA LEU A 148 -7.40 13.25 -5.30
C LEU A 148 -6.68 12.08 -4.61
N ASN A 149 -6.17 12.30 -3.40
CA ASN A 149 -5.55 11.23 -2.62
C ASN A 149 -6.56 10.12 -2.26
N ALA A 150 -7.77 10.49 -1.83
CA ALA A 150 -8.81 9.52 -1.54
C ALA A 150 -9.21 8.71 -2.80
N GLU A 151 -9.40 9.36 -3.95
CA GLU A 151 -9.68 8.69 -5.21
C GLU A 151 -8.53 7.75 -5.63
N LEU A 152 -7.28 8.16 -5.41
CA LEU A 152 -6.10 7.35 -5.73
C LEU A 152 -6.00 6.11 -4.82
N GLU A 153 -6.28 6.25 -3.53
CA GLU A 153 -6.30 5.13 -2.58
C GLU A 153 -7.32 4.07 -2.99
N ASP A 154 -8.52 4.48 -3.38
CA ASP A 154 -9.57 3.56 -3.87
C ASP A 154 -9.12 2.80 -5.13
N ILE A 155 -8.51 3.50 -6.10
CA ILE A 155 -7.99 2.87 -7.33
C ILE A 155 -6.87 1.89 -7.01
N VAL A 156 -5.92 2.25 -6.14
CA VAL A 156 -4.81 1.38 -5.73
C VAL A 156 -5.33 0.12 -5.07
N GLN A 157 -6.32 0.24 -4.18
CA GLN A 157 -6.92 -0.90 -3.51
C GLN A 157 -7.61 -1.85 -4.51
N ALA A 158 -8.42 -1.30 -5.42
CA ALA A 158 -9.10 -2.10 -6.44
C ALA A 158 -8.12 -2.84 -7.35
N ARG A 159 -7.06 -2.16 -7.82
CA ARG A 159 -6.01 -2.77 -8.66
C ARG A 159 -5.19 -3.82 -7.93
N THR A 160 -4.92 -3.62 -6.65
CA THR A 160 -4.21 -4.61 -5.83
C THR A 160 -5.00 -5.91 -5.72
N LEU A 161 -6.31 -5.81 -5.46
CA LEU A 161 -7.19 -6.98 -5.42
C LEU A 161 -7.25 -7.72 -6.76
N GLU A 162 -7.40 -6.98 -7.87
CA GLU A 162 -7.38 -7.56 -9.23
C GLU A 162 -6.07 -8.30 -9.52
N LEU A 163 -4.93 -7.70 -9.18
CA LEU A 163 -3.61 -8.30 -9.38
C LEU A 163 -3.41 -9.57 -8.53
N VAL A 164 -3.87 -9.59 -7.29
CA VAL A 164 -3.82 -10.78 -6.42
C VAL A 164 -4.63 -11.92 -7.03
N GLU A 165 -5.83 -11.62 -7.55
CA GLU A 165 -6.69 -12.63 -8.18
C GLU A 165 -6.07 -13.17 -9.48
N LYS A 166 -5.54 -12.29 -10.34
CA LYS A 166 -4.82 -12.70 -11.57
C LYS A 166 -3.56 -13.52 -11.28
N ASN A 167 -2.80 -13.17 -10.26
CA ASN A 167 -1.66 -13.98 -9.82
C ASN A 167 -2.09 -15.36 -9.36
N ARG A 168 -3.19 -15.47 -8.61
CA ARG A 168 -3.73 -16.75 -8.16
C ARG A 168 -4.19 -17.61 -9.34
N GLU A 169 -4.87 -17.03 -10.35
CA GLU A 169 -5.24 -17.73 -11.57
C GLU A 169 -4.00 -18.23 -12.33
N LEU A 170 -2.97 -17.39 -12.48
CA LEU A 170 -1.70 -17.78 -13.12
C LEU A 170 -0.96 -18.89 -12.35
N GLU A 171 -0.95 -18.84 -11.03
CA GLU A 171 -0.39 -19.91 -10.19
C GLU A 171 -1.17 -21.24 -10.33
N GLN A 172 -2.48 -21.16 -10.46
CA GLN A 172 -3.31 -22.35 -10.73
C GLN A 172 -3.06 -22.94 -12.12
N LEU A 173 -2.67 -22.14 -13.10
CA LEU A 173 -2.30 -22.60 -14.44
C LEU A 173 -0.86 -23.11 -14.53
N SER A 174 -0.02 -22.77 -13.57
CA SER A 174 1.38 -23.23 -13.53
C SER A 174 1.43 -24.74 -13.33
N VAL A 175 2.20 -25.42 -14.14
CA VAL A 175 2.46 -26.86 -14.08
C VAL A 175 3.83 -27.20 -13.52
N THR A 176 4.63 -26.19 -13.17
CA THR A 176 5.98 -26.33 -12.68
C THR A 176 6.13 -25.73 -11.28
N ASP A 177 7.01 -26.33 -10.47
CA ASP A 177 7.47 -25.76 -9.20
C ASP A 177 8.46 -24.62 -9.49
N LYS A 178 8.21 -23.44 -8.90
CA LYS A 178 8.99 -22.21 -9.19
C LYS A 178 10.46 -22.30 -8.74
N LEU A 179 10.73 -23.03 -7.67
CA LEU A 179 12.09 -23.14 -7.13
C LEU A 179 12.93 -24.16 -7.91
N THR A 180 12.38 -25.34 -8.12
CA THR A 180 13.13 -26.48 -8.70
C THR A 180 12.99 -26.60 -10.22
N GLY A 181 11.97 -25.97 -10.80
CA GLY A 181 11.62 -26.09 -12.22
C GLY A 181 11.15 -27.50 -12.62
N LEU A 182 10.90 -28.40 -11.66
CA LEU A 182 10.28 -29.70 -11.89
C LEU A 182 8.77 -29.56 -12.05
N ALA A 183 8.07 -30.63 -12.43
CA ALA A 183 6.62 -30.63 -12.36
C ALA A 183 6.16 -30.36 -10.91
N ASN A 184 5.09 -29.60 -10.76
CA ASN A 184 4.45 -29.44 -9.45
C ASN A 184 3.47 -30.61 -9.19
N ARG A 185 2.91 -30.67 -7.98
CA ARG A 185 1.95 -31.68 -7.57
C ARG A 185 0.79 -31.83 -8.57
N ARG A 186 0.22 -30.71 -9.01
CA ARG A 186 -0.91 -30.70 -9.96
C ARG A 186 -0.54 -31.36 -11.30
N LYS A 187 0.65 -31.05 -11.82
CA LYS A 187 1.12 -31.69 -13.08
C LYS A 187 1.35 -33.17 -12.88
N LEU A 188 1.88 -33.58 -11.74
CA LEU A 188 2.08 -34.99 -11.43
C LEU A 188 0.74 -35.73 -11.35
N ASP A 189 -0.29 -35.18 -10.69
CA ASP A 189 -1.63 -35.76 -10.61
C ASP A 189 -2.23 -36.00 -12.01
N GLN A 190 -2.11 -34.98 -12.91
CA GLN A 190 -2.55 -35.14 -14.31
C GLN A 190 -1.82 -36.24 -15.03
N VAL A 191 -0.50 -36.32 -14.88
CA VAL A 191 0.31 -37.36 -15.55
C VAL A 191 0.01 -38.76 -14.98
N LEU A 192 -0.20 -38.86 -13.67
CA LEU A 192 -0.63 -40.13 -13.05
C LEU A 192 -1.95 -40.61 -13.64
N GLU A 193 -2.96 -39.75 -13.77
CA GLU A 193 -4.23 -40.11 -14.42
C GLU A 193 -4.03 -40.63 -15.85
N GLU A 194 -3.22 -39.93 -16.64
CA GLU A 194 -2.87 -40.32 -18.00
C GLU A 194 -2.21 -41.73 -18.04
N GLU A 195 -1.23 -41.97 -17.16
CA GLU A 195 -0.51 -43.27 -17.11
C GLU A 195 -1.40 -44.40 -16.59
N PHE A 196 -2.29 -44.14 -15.64
CA PHE A 196 -3.29 -45.13 -15.21
C PHE A 196 -4.22 -45.55 -16.34
N ILE A 197 -4.74 -44.60 -17.13
CA ILE A 197 -5.58 -44.88 -18.30
C ILE A 197 -4.78 -45.69 -19.33
N ARG A 198 -3.52 -45.31 -19.56
CA ARG A 198 -2.64 -46.02 -20.50
C ARG A 198 -2.33 -47.45 -20.06
N ALA A 199 -1.97 -47.62 -18.77
CA ALA A 199 -1.70 -48.94 -18.19
C ALA A 199 -2.88 -49.92 -18.33
N ARG A 200 -4.08 -49.43 -18.01
CA ARG A 200 -5.31 -50.27 -18.15
C ARG A 200 -5.64 -50.62 -19.60
N ARG A 201 -5.39 -49.70 -20.54
CA ARG A 201 -5.77 -49.88 -21.95
C ARG A 201 -4.77 -50.73 -22.73
N TYR A 202 -3.50 -50.61 -22.42
CA TYR A 202 -2.41 -51.16 -23.22
C TYR A 202 -1.55 -52.18 -22.47
N ASP A 203 -1.91 -52.52 -21.23
CA ASP A 203 -1.17 -53.45 -20.32
C ASP A 203 0.30 -53.01 -20.15
N VAL A 204 0.54 -51.69 -20.04
CA VAL A 204 1.87 -51.12 -19.92
C VAL A 204 2.17 -50.86 -18.45
N GLU A 205 3.33 -51.33 -17.98
CA GLU A 205 3.78 -51.10 -16.60
C GLU A 205 4.28 -49.70 -16.39
N PHE A 206 4.00 -49.14 -15.22
CA PHE A 206 4.68 -47.94 -14.69
C PHE A 206 4.83 -48.09 -13.18
N SER A 207 5.77 -47.33 -12.60
CA SER A 207 6.04 -47.35 -11.17
C SER A 207 6.31 -45.94 -10.66
N VAL A 208 6.14 -45.74 -9.38
CA VAL A 208 6.43 -44.48 -8.70
C VAL A 208 7.47 -44.66 -7.61
N ALA A 209 8.35 -43.69 -7.44
CA ALA A 209 9.24 -43.58 -6.29
C ALA A 209 8.96 -42.26 -5.60
N ILE A 210 8.56 -42.27 -4.34
CA ILE A 210 8.45 -41.09 -3.48
C ILE A 210 9.75 -40.97 -2.73
N MET A 211 10.32 -39.77 -2.75
CA MET A 211 11.59 -39.44 -2.10
C MET A 211 11.36 -38.31 -1.10
N ASP A 212 12.06 -38.41 0.03
CA ASP A 212 12.08 -37.35 1.04
C ASP A 212 13.53 -37.13 1.51
N ILE A 213 13.89 -35.87 1.69
CA ILE A 213 15.25 -35.49 2.11
C ILE A 213 15.39 -35.72 3.62
N ASP A 214 16.32 -36.58 3.99
CA ASP A 214 16.55 -36.94 5.38
C ASP A 214 17.04 -35.72 6.19
N HIS A 215 16.38 -35.46 7.33
CA HIS A 215 16.70 -34.40 8.29
C HIS A 215 16.60 -32.95 7.76
N PHE A 216 15.96 -32.72 6.62
CA PHE A 216 15.90 -31.41 5.95
C PHE A 216 15.41 -30.28 6.85
N LYS A 217 14.44 -30.55 7.72
CA LYS A 217 13.95 -29.55 8.69
C LYS A 217 15.07 -29.12 9.68
N VAL A 218 15.87 -30.05 10.16
CA VAL A 218 17.00 -29.75 11.07
C VAL A 218 18.07 -28.91 10.36
N ASP A 219 18.32 -29.22 9.08
CA ASP A 219 19.27 -28.49 8.27
C ASP A 219 18.78 -27.05 8.00
N ASN A 220 17.48 -26.89 7.71
CA ASN A 220 16.86 -25.56 7.56
C ASN A 220 16.90 -24.75 8.86
N ASP A 221 16.57 -25.37 9.98
CA ASP A 221 16.60 -24.70 11.30
C ASP A 221 18.01 -24.25 11.68
N SER A 222 19.05 -24.99 11.22
CA SER A 222 20.45 -24.71 11.52
C SER A 222 21.12 -23.72 10.56
N HIS A 223 20.76 -23.74 9.29
CA HIS A 223 21.47 -23.00 8.22
C HIS A 223 20.58 -21.96 7.52
N GLY A 224 19.29 -21.88 7.88
CA GLY A 224 18.31 -20.95 7.31
C GLY A 224 17.66 -21.43 6.02
N HIS A 225 16.46 -20.94 5.73
CA HIS A 225 15.65 -21.34 4.57
C HIS A 225 16.33 -21.10 3.21
N ALA A 226 17.13 -20.05 3.06
CA ALA A 226 17.85 -19.78 1.82
C ALA A 226 18.85 -20.90 1.47
N THR A 227 19.48 -21.51 2.48
CA THR A 227 20.37 -22.67 2.29
C THR A 227 19.56 -23.90 1.91
N GLY A 228 18.40 -24.10 2.51
CA GLY A 228 17.47 -25.18 2.12
C GLY A 228 17.00 -25.06 0.67
N ASP A 229 16.74 -23.86 0.18
CA ASP A 229 16.37 -23.64 -1.23
C ASP A 229 17.51 -24.06 -2.17
N VAL A 230 18.76 -23.79 -1.84
CA VAL A 230 19.94 -24.26 -2.62
C VAL A 230 20.04 -25.77 -2.63
N VAL A 231 19.72 -26.45 -1.50
CA VAL A 231 19.65 -27.91 -1.42
C VAL A 231 18.56 -28.46 -2.34
N LEU A 232 17.36 -27.89 -2.31
CA LEU A 232 16.22 -28.30 -3.15
C LEU A 232 16.52 -28.16 -4.66
N GLU A 233 17.16 -27.06 -5.05
CA GLU A 233 17.60 -26.87 -6.44
C GLU A 233 18.67 -27.88 -6.86
N ALA A 234 19.62 -28.18 -5.97
CA ALA A 234 20.64 -29.20 -6.21
C ALA A 234 20.01 -30.59 -6.35
N MET A 235 19.04 -30.96 -5.48
CA MET A 235 18.26 -32.19 -5.59
C MET A 235 17.57 -32.31 -6.95
N ALA A 236 16.89 -31.26 -7.41
CA ALA A 236 16.24 -31.26 -8.71
C ALA A 236 17.23 -31.48 -9.88
N ARG A 237 18.43 -30.92 -9.78
CA ARG A 237 19.49 -31.17 -10.78
C ARG A 237 19.97 -32.61 -10.76
N ILE A 238 20.20 -33.21 -9.59
CA ILE A 238 20.61 -34.59 -9.45
C ILE A 238 19.52 -35.53 -10.01
N LEU A 239 18.26 -35.31 -9.66
CA LEU A 239 17.13 -36.07 -10.18
C LEU A 239 17.11 -36.07 -11.71
N ARG A 240 17.25 -34.91 -12.36
CA ARG A 240 17.29 -34.78 -13.83
C ARG A 240 18.45 -35.55 -14.47
N GLN A 241 19.62 -35.55 -13.83
CA GLN A 241 20.82 -36.24 -14.36
C GLN A 241 20.72 -37.76 -14.24
N GLN A 242 19.96 -38.28 -13.28
CA GLN A 242 19.89 -39.70 -12.99
C GLN A 242 18.64 -40.41 -13.58
N THR A 243 17.73 -39.64 -14.15
CA THR A 243 16.49 -40.14 -14.76
C THR A 243 16.52 -39.96 -16.28
N ARG A 244 15.57 -40.54 -16.98
CA ARG A 244 15.43 -40.46 -18.44
C ARG A 244 14.44 -39.36 -18.79
N ASP A 245 14.51 -38.87 -20.01
CA ASP A 245 13.55 -37.86 -20.53
C ASP A 245 12.10 -38.38 -20.52
N ALA A 246 11.90 -39.68 -20.59
CA ALA A 246 10.55 -40.29 -20.52
C ALA A 246 9.94 -40.30 -19.12
N ASP A 247 10.77 -40.25 -18.07
CA ASP A 247 10.33 -40.24 -16.68
C ASP A 247 9.86 -38.84 -16.29
N VAL A 248 8.90 -38.76 -15.35
CA VAL A 248 8.37 -37.47 -14.87
C VAL A 248 8.87 -37.24 -13.46
N LEU A 249 9.49 -36.08 -13.27
CA LEU A 249 10.01 -35.61 -12.00
C LEU A 249 9.12 -34.52 -11.46
N ALA A 250 8.66 -34.67 -10.23
CA ALA A 250 7.83 -33.66 -9.58
C ALA A 250 8.31 -33.38 -8.17
N ARG A 251 8.12 -32.10 -7.74
CA ARG A 251 8.15 -31.74 -6.34
C ARG A 251 6.74 -31.83 -5.80
N TRP A 252 6.54 -32.78 -4.85
CA TRP A 252 5.23 -33.07 -4.28
C TRP A 252 4.81 -32.04 -3.22
N GLY A 253 5.78 -31.56 -2.44
CA GLY A 253 5.62 -30.51 -1.42
C GLY A 253 6.85 -30.43 -0.51
N GLY A 254 7.16 -29.27 0.05
CA GLY A 254 8.28 -29.11 0.98
C GLY A 254 9.57 -29.73 0.49
N GLU A 255 9.97 -30.85 1.12
CA GLU A 255 11.18 -31.64 0.87
C GLU A 255 10.91 -32.97 0.13
N GLU A 256 9.67 -33.16 -0.34
CA GLU A 256 9.23 -34.41 -0.98
C GLU A 256 9.24 -34.29 -2.50
N PHE A 257 9.79 -35.30 -3.16
CA PHE A 257 9.84 -35.43 -4.61
C PHE A 257 9.26 -36.77 -5.06
N VAL A 258 8.72 -36.79 -6.26
CA VAL A 258 8.18 -38.03 -6.87
C VAL A 258 8.81 -38.23 -8.23
N VAL A 259 9.28 -39.44 -8.47
CA VAL A 259 9.76 -39.91 -9.76
C VAL A 259 8.72 -40.91 -10.30
N LEU A 260 8.07 -40.56 -11.40
CA LEU A 260 7.20 -41.48 -12.12
C LEU A 260 8.01 -42.12 -13.26
N CYS A 261 8.32 -43.40 -13.12
CA CYS A 261 9.05 -44.19 -14.09
C CYS A 261 8.08 -44.80 -15.13
N ARG A 262 8.08 -44.25 -16.33
CA ARG A 262 7.24 -44.73 -17.45
C ARG A 262 7.83 -45.99 -18.08
N HIS A 263 6.96 -46.91 -18.51
CA HIS A 263 7.36 -48.18 -19.13
C HIS A 263 8.39 -48.96 -18.29
N ALA A 264 8.19 -48.96 -16.97
CA ALA A 264 9.13 -49.52 -16.02
C ALA A 264 8.37 -50.26 -14.90
N GLY A 265 8.61 -51.52 -14.75
CA GLY A 265 8.17 -52.29 -13.61
C GLY A 265 9.01 -51.99 -12.35
N LEU A 266 8.67 -52.66 -11.23
CA LEU A 266 9.23 -52.44 -9.90
C LEU A 266 10.78 -52.42 -9.88
N GLN A 267 11.42 -53.46 -10.44
CA GLN A 267 12.88 -53.61 -10.41
C GLN A 267 13.62 -52.47 -11.08
N ARG A 268 13.07 -51.95 -12.18
CA ARG A 268 13.68 -50.83 -12.90
C ARG A 268 13.52 -49.51 -12.15
N CYS A 269 12.36 -49.28 -11.52
CA CYS A 269 12.13 -48.11 -10.68
C CYS A 269 13.02 -48.15 -9.43
N MET A 270 13.18 -49.31 -8.80
CA MET A 270 14.13 -49.51 -7.69
C MET A 270 15.56 -49.15 -8.09
N ALA A 271 16.03 -49.69 -9.24
CA ALA A 271 17.38 -49.40 -9.74
C ALA A 271 17.57 -47.87 -10.01
N THR A 272 16.54 -47.20 -10.51
CA THR A 272 16.56 -45.73 -10.69
C THR A 272 16.60 -45.03 -9.35
N ALA A 273 15.78 -45.41 -8.38
CA ALA A 273 15.76 -44.81 -7.04
C ALA A 273 17.09 -45.00 -6.32
N GLU A 274 17.70 -46.18 -6.39
CA GLU A 274 19.00 -46.48 -5.79
C GLU A 274 20.13 -45.61 -6.43
N LYS A 275 20.14 -45.52 -7.76
CA LYS A 275 21.07 -44.66 -8.47
C LYS A 275 20.96 -43.17 -8.05
N ILE A 276 19.74 -42.68 -7.85
CA ILE A 276 19.50 -41.32 -7.36
C ILE A 276 20.01 -41.19 -5.92
N ARG A 277 19.65 -42.13 -5.04
CA ARG A 277 20.07 -42.14 -3.63
C ARG A 277 21.63 -42.10 -3.52
N GLU A 278 22.34 -42.92 -4.26
CA GLU A 278 23.80 -42.91 -4.29
C GLU A 278 24.36 -41.60 -4.78
N ALA A 279 23.79 -41.03 -5.84
CA ALA A 279 24.23 -39.74 -6.37
C ALA A 279 24.01 -38.59 -5.37
N ILE A 280 22.88 -38.61 -4.62
CA ILE A 280 22.63 -37.65 -3.56
C ILE A 280 23.63 -37.80 -2.42
N ALA A 281 23.85 -39.04 -1.93
CA ALA A 281 24.74 -39.31 -0.83
C ALA A 281 26.24 -38.98 -1.16
N ALA A 282 26.61 -39.05 -2.43
CA ALA A 282 27.96 -38.70 -2.92
C ALA A 282 28.10 -37.17 -3.17
N HIS A 283 27.03 -36.43 -3.24
CA HIS A 283 27.07 -34.98 -3.56
C HIS A 283 27.38 -34.14 -2.31
N ALA A 284 28.33 -33.21 -2.45
CA ALA A 284 28.61 -32.20 -1.40
C ALA A 284 27.70 -30.99 -1.61
N PHE A 285 26.67 -30.83 -0.75
CA PHE A 285 25.78 -29.70 -0.83
C PHE A 285 26.37 -28.45 -0.22
N THR A 286 26.33 -27.36 -0.96
CA THR A 286 26.92 -26.09 -0.52
C THR A 286 26.21 -25.59 0.75
N GLY A 287 26.97 -25.35 1.82
CA GLY A 287 26.49 -24.80 3.08
C GLY A 287 26.00 -25.84 4.10
N VAL A 288 25.71 -27.09 3.69
CA VAL A 288 25.15 -28.16 4.58
C VAL A 288 26.06 -29.40 4.65
N GLY A 289 26.93 -29.59 3.65
CA GLY A 289 27.76 -30.77 3.56
C GLY A 289 27.06 -31.97 2.92
N GLN A 290 27.05 -33.13 3.58
CA GLN A 290 26.42 -34.35 3.06
C GLN A 290 24.94 -34.38 3.46
N VAL A 291 24.08 -34.62 2.48
CA VAL A 291 22.64 -34.81 2.66
C VAL A 291 22.27 -36.18 2.10
N THR A 292 21.36 -36.88 2.71
CA THR A 292 20.83 -38.15 2.22
C THR A 292 19.33 -38.07 1.95
N ALA A 293 18.78 -39.03 1.25
CA ALA A 293 17.36 -39.15 0.99
C ALA A 293 16.87 -40.61 1.15
N SER A 294 15.65 -40.76 1.63
CA SER A 294 14.94 -42.01 1.74
C SER A 294 13.92 -42.14 0.63
N PHE A 295 13.71 -43.36 0.15
CA PHE A 295 12.84 -43.66 -0.98
C PHE A 295 11.84 -44.75 -0.65
N GLY A 296 10.59 -44.57 -1.10
CA GLY A 296 9.60 -45.65 -1.15
C GLY A 296 9.12 -45.89 -2.58
N VAL A 297 9.22 -47.10 -3.07
CA VAL A 297 8.95 -47.48 -4.46
C VAL A 297 7.74 -48.41 -4.54
N ALA A 298 6.82 -48.15 -5.48
CA ALA A 298 5.71 -49.05 -5.77
C ALA A 298 5.43 -49.15 -7.27
N ALA A 299 5.15 -50.32 -7.76
CA ALA A 299 4.66 -50.56 -9.13
C ALA A 299 3.14 -50.49 -9.17
N CYS A 300 2.58 -49.97 -10.27
CA CYS A 300 1.15 -49.95 -10.50
C CYS A 300 0.63 -51.38 -10.73
N ARG A 301 -0.44 -51.74 -10.05
CA ARG A 301 -1.17 -53.02 -10.20
C ARG A 301 -2.47 -52.81 -10.97
N LYS A 302 -3.03 -53.93 -11.53
CA LYS A 302 -4.27 -53.84 -12.31
C LYS A 302 -5.46 -53.28 -11.53
N ASP A 303 -5.52 -53.59 -10.24
CA ASP A 303 -6.63 -53.20 -9.36
C ASP A 303 -6.34 -51.89 -8.56
N ASP A 304 -5.19 -51.28 -8.77
CA ASP A 304 -4.86 -50.04 -8.07
C ASP A 304 -5.73 -48.87 -8.49
N SER A 305 -5.90 -47.95 -7.55
CA SER A 305 -6.20 -46.54 -7.79
C SER A 305 -4.91 -45.70 -7.63
N ILE A 306 -4.91 -44.46 -8.08
CA ILE A 306 -3.80 -43.53 -7.81
C ILE A 306 -3.53 -43.47 -6.30
N ALA A 307 -4.59 -43.37 -5.50
CA ALA A 307 -4.49 -43.32 -4.05
C ALA A 307 -3.82 -44.53 -3.44
N SER A 308 -4.19 -45.77 -3.89
CA SER A 308 -3.61 -47.02 -3.35
C SER A 308 -2.13 -47.19 -3.77
N LEU A 309 -1.77 -46.81 -5.00
CA LEU A 309 -0.40 -46.85 -5.46
C LEU A 309 0.48 -45.88 -4.65
N MET A 310 0.03 -44.64 -4.49
CA MET A 310 0.76 -43.62 -3.70
C MET A 310 0.86 -44.02 -2.22
N ALA A 311 -0.20 -44.57 -1.63
CA ALA A 311 -0.17 -45.05 -0.25
C ALA A 311 0.83 -46.21 -0.03
N ARG A 312 1.00 -47.12 -0.99
CA ARG A 312 2.01 -48.19 -0.91
C ARG A 312 3.43 -47.63 -1.01
N ALA A 313 3.67 -46.66 -1.87
CA ALA A 313 4.95 -46.00 -1.97
C ALA A 313 5.27 -45.17 -0.69
N ASP A 314 4.29 -44.47 -0.13
CA ASP A 314 4.43 -43.73 1.10
C ASP A 314 4.73 -44.63 2.31
N ALA A 315 4.02 -45.76 2.45
CA ALA A 315 4.28 -46.74 3.49
C ALA A 315 5.71 -47.33 3.37
N ALA A 316 6.21 -47.52 2.16
CA ALA A 316 7.59 -47.93 1.93
C ALA A 316 8.57 -46.84 2.33
N LEU A 317 8.34 -45.57 1.98
CA LEU A 317 9.14 -44.44 2.42
C LEU A 317 9.19 -44.33 3.94
N TYR A 318 8.06 -44.51 4.61
CA TYR A 318 8.04 -44.54 6.07
C TYR A 318 8.94 -45.66 6.65
N ARG A 319 8.92 -46.87 6.06
CA ARG A 319 9.84 -47.98 6.46
C ARG A 319 11.32 -47.60 6.20
N ALA A 320 11.61 -46.95 5.08
CA ALA A 320 12.97 -46.47 4.78
C ALA A 320 13.47 -45.49 5.87
N LYS A 321 12.62 -44.54 6.26
CA LYS A 321 12.94 -43.60 7.33
C LYS A 321 13.11 -44.28 8.70
N ALA A 322 12.19 -45.19 9.05
CA ALA A 322 12.24 -45.96 10.31
C ALA A 322 13.43 -46.94 10.38
N GLY A 323 13.84 -47.50 9.23
CA GLY A 323 14.94 -48.48 9.12
C GLY A 323 16.34 -47.86 9.15
N GLY A 324 16.49 -46.55 9.37
CA GLY A 324 17.80 -45.90 9.49
C GLY A 324 18.09 -44.92 8.37
N ARG A 325 17.10 -44.58 7.52
CA ARG A 325 17.21 -43.62 6.41
C ARG A 325 18.21 -44.03 5.31
N ASN A 326 18.47 -43.12 4.36
CA ASN A 326 19.39 -43.31 3.24
C ASN A 326 19.26 -44.67 2.59
N ARG A 327 18.05 -45.04 2.20
CA ARG A 327 17.73 -46.35 1.59
C ARG A 327 16.50 -46.30 0.71
N VAL A 328 16.37 -47.33 -0.11
CA VAL A 328 15.17 -47.58 -0.92
C VAL A 328 14.41 -48.78 -0.33
N GLU A 329 13.11 -48.60 -0.06
CA GLU A 329 12.21 -49.65 0.37
C GLU A 329 11.07 -49.84 -0.65
N VAL A 330 10.52 -51.04 -0.73
CA VAL A 330 9.49 -51.37 -1.71
C VAL A 330 8.14 -51.49 -1.03
N GLY A 331 7.11 -50.92 -1.63
CA GLY A 331 5.71 -51.16 -1.24
C GLY A 331 5.38 -52.66 -1.42
N ASP A 332 4.80 -53.28 -0.38
CA ASP A 332 4.59 -54.72 -0.30
C ASP A 332 4.00 -55.33 -1.58
N GLU A 333 4.56 -56.46 -2.02
CA GLU A 333 4.06 -57.24 -3.15
C GLU A 333 2.74 -58.00 -2.80
N HIS A 334 2.38 -58.05 -1.51
CA HIS A 334 1.20 -58.80 -1.00
C HIS A 334 0.37 -57.90 -0.08
N GLY A 335 -0.80 -57.55 -0.52
CA GLY A 335 -1.88 -56.97 0.25
C GLY A 335 -3.19 -57.36 -0.36
#